data_4ccd10cecc9489c9cc0b8b3d2e30a5a3
#
_entry.id   4ccd10cecc9489c9cc0b8b3d2e30a5a3
#
_cell.length_a   1.000
_cell.length_b   1.000
_cell.length_c   1.000
_cell.angle_alpha   90.00
_cell.angle_beta   90.00
_cell.angle_gamma   90.00
#
_symmetry.space_group_name_H-M   'P 1'
#
loop_
_entity.id
_entity.type
_entity.pdbx_description
1 polymer ?
#
loop_
_entity_poly.entity_id
_entity_poly.type
_entity_poly.pdbx_seq_one_letter_code
_entity_poly.pdbx_strand_id
1 'polypeptide(L)'
;MLLKVLKYDLKFTYKNLIIFYTLSLFFALLGRICGIFDNSGIMLILSKINNGVAISMIVSVIINNLMRVWARLVLNFYKDESYLTHTLPIKKSTLYLSKVLCGIITMLTSTLVIAVTILICYYSKENIELLKNSLNLVASIYKSSITSLILQMFTLVFLEFTFILLTGYIGIILGHKSNNNKILKSCLYGFLVYMTLSIIILLVIYISGLFNSDIMSIFTSTTFTLSVFKTVLLIAMITYFILIVLEYIIGLKTVNKGINID
;
A
#
# COMPACT_ATOMS: atom_id res chain seq x y z
N MET A 1 -20.69 -18.11 -1.22
CA MET A 1 -19.67 -18.51 -0.23
C MET A 1 -18.56 -17.48 -0.09
N LEU A 2 -17.98 -16.93 -1.17
CA LEU A 2 -16.91 -15.91 -1.13
C LEU A 2 -17.22 -14.76 -0.16
N LEU A 3 -18.38 -14.11 -0.29
CA LEU A 3 -18.75 -12.96 0.55
C LEU A 3 -18.83 -13.29 2.05
N LYS A 4 -19.22 -14.53 2.42
CA LYS A 4 -19.22 -14.94 3.83
C LYS A 4 -17.78 -15.03 4.38
N VAL A 5 -16.87 -15.68 3.64
CA VAL A 5 -15.47 -15.79 4.03
C VAL A 5 -14.83 -14.39 4.12
N LEU A 6 -15.05 -13.55 3.10
CA LEU A 6 -14.54 -12.18 3.06
C LEU A 6 -15.02 -11.35 4.27
N LYS A 7 -16.29 -11.48 4.66
CA LYS A 7 -16.83 -10.80 5.84
C LYS A 7 -16.07 -11.16 7.12
N TYR A 8 -15.73 -12.44 7.32
CA TYR A 8 -14.96 -12.88 8.49
C TYR A 8 -13.52 -12.41 8.44
N ASP A 9 -12.90 -12.42 7.26
CA ASP A 9 -11.54 -11.92 7.06
C ASP A 9 -11.45 -10.41 7.34
N LEU A 10 -12.40 -9.63 6.81
CA LEU A 10 -12.50 -8.19 7.09
C LEU A 10 -12.73 -7.92 8.58
N LYS A 11 -13.64 -8.67 9.23
CA LYS A 11 -13.89 -8.51 10.67
C LYS A 11 -12.63 -8.76 11.50
N PHE A 12 -11.85 -9.77 11.16
CA PHE A 12 -10.58 -10.07 11.83
C PHE A 12 -9.57 -8.93 11.66
N THR A 13 -9.42 -8.45 10.44
CA THR A 13 -8.42 -7.42 10.11
C THR A 13 -8.81 -6.07 10.70
N TYR A 14 -10.07 -5.63 10.51
CA TYR A 14 -10.53 -4.34 11.03
C TYR A 14 -10.58 -4.25 12.54
N LYS A 15 -10.76 -5.35 13.27
CA LYS A 15 -10.79 -5.35 14.74
C LYS A 15 -9.61 -4.57 15.35
N ASN A 16 -8.43 -4.69 14.76
CA ASN A 16 -7.23 -4.01 15.24
C ASN A 16 -6.93 -2.72 14.47
N LEU A 17 -7.22 -2.69 13.15
CA LEU A 17 -6.93 -1.52 12.33
C LEU A 17 -7.71 -0.28 12.77
N ILE A 18 -8.95 -0.45 13.21
CA ILE A 18 -9.79 0.65 13.71
C ILE A 18 -9.09 1.40 14.83
N ILE A 19 -8.32 0.74 15.70
CA ILE A 19 -7.59 1.38 16.78
C ILE A 19 -6.55 2.36 16.21
N PHE A 20 -5.77 1.94 15.22
CA PHE A 20 -4.76 2.78 14.58
C PHE A 20 -5.39 3.90 13.74
N TYR A 21 -6.53 3.64 13.08
CA TYR A 21 -7.27 4.65 12.34
C TYR A 21 -7.80 5.75 13.27
N THR A 22 -8.43 5.35 14.38
CA THR A 22 -8.95 6.32 15.35
C THR A 22 -7.83 7.11 16.02
N LEU A 23 -6.71 6.49 16.37
CA LEU A 23 -5.57 7.18 16.96
C LEU A 23 -4.94 8.18 15.99
N SER A 24 -4.75 7.82 14.71
CA SER A 24 -4.17 8.74 13.72
C SER A 24 -5.06 9.98 13.52
N LEU A 25 -6.37 9.79 13.38
CA LEU A 25 -7.32 10.89 13.24
C LEU A 25 -7.45 11.72 14.54
N PHE A 26 -7.45 11.07 15.69
CA PHE A 26 -7.53 11.75 16.98
C PHE A 26 -6.35 12.70 17.22
N PHE A 27 -5.11 12.21 17.02
CA PHE A 27 -3.93 13.06 17.19
C PHE A 27 -3.83 14.15 16.13
N ALA A 28 -4.27 13.91 14.90
CA ALA A 28 -4.37 14.93 13.87
C ALA A 28 -5.35 16.05 14.26
N LEU A 29 -6.53 15.68 14.77
CA LEU A 29 -7.53 16.65 15.26
C LEU A 29 -7.02 17.42 16.47
N LEU A 30 -6.39 16.77 17.45
CA LEU A 30 -5.77 17.46 18.59
C LEU A 30 -4.69 18.43 18.15
N GLY A 31 -3.80 18.02 17.24
CA GLY A 31 -2.79 18.90 16.68
C GLY A 31 -3.41 20.13 16.02
N ARG A 32 -4.51 19.93 15.30
CA ARG A 32 -5.26 21.02 14.65
C ARG A 32 -5.91 21.97 15.67
N ILE A 33 -6.58 21.43 16.68
CA ILE A 33 -7.23 22.23 17.73
C ILE A 33 -6.17 23.05 18.48
N CYS A 34 -5.07 22.45 18.91
CA CYS A 34 -3.98 23.17 19.57
C CYS A 34 -3.37 24.26 18.66
N GLY A 35 -3.31 24.03 17.34
CA GLY A 35 -2.80 25.01 16.38
C GLY A 35 -3.72 26.20 16.13
N ILE A 36 -5.01 26.16 16.52
CA ILE A 36 -5.92 27.29 16.45
C ILE A 36 -5.63 28.29 17.59
N PHE A 37 -5.12 27.81 18.73
CA PHE A 37 -4.78 28.62 19.92
C PHE A 37 -3.28 28.99 19.94
N ASP A 38 -2.73 29.41 18.79
CA ASP A 38 -1.31 29.68 18.56
C ASP A 38 -0.74 30.89 19.33
N ASN A 39 -1.59 31.72 19.98
CA ASN A 39 -1.18 32.84 20.85
C ASN A 39 -0.35 32.37 22.07
N SER A 40 -0.35 31.08 22.40
CA SER A 40 0.40 30.49 23.50
C SER A 40 1.52 29.59 22.95
N GLY A 41 2.78 29.86 23.30
CA GLY A 41 3.92 29.05 22.90
C GLY A 41 3.77 27.57 23.28
N ILE A 42 3.09 27.27 24.39
CA ILE A 42 2.79 25.91 24.83
C ILE A 42 1.84 25.23 23.84
N MET A 43 0.78 25.88 23.38
CA MET A 43 -0.19 25.32 22.45
C MET A 43 0.45 25.04 21.09
N LEU A 44 1.36 25.92 20.65
CA LEU A 44 2.12 25.69 19.42
C LEU A 44 3.04 24.46 19.51
N ILE A 45 3.71 24.26 20.66
CA ILE A 45 4.53 23.07 20.90
C ILE A 45 3.64 21.82 20.92
N LEU A 46 2.51 21.84 21.62
CA LEU A 46 1.55 20.73 21.66
C LEU A 46 1.01 20.38 20.26
N SER A 47 0.71 21.38 19.45
CA SER A 47 0.28 21.18 18.06
C SER A 47 1.33 20.42 17.25
N LYS A 48 2.61 20.84 17.32
CA LYS A 48 3.70 20.17 16.63
C LYS A 48 3.92 18.73 17.10
N ILE A 49 3.86 18.50 18.41
CA ILE A 49 3.98 17.15 19.00
C ILE A 49 2.83 16.26 18.51
N ASN A 50 1.59 16.70 18.60
CA ASN A 50 0.43 15.93 18.18
C ASN A 50 0.47 15.60 16.67
N ASN A 51 0.88 16.55 15.83
CA ASN A 51 1.06 16.31 14.41
C ASN A 51 2.18 15.27 14.13
N GLY A 52 3.29 15.33 14.89
CA GLY A 52 4.36 14.33 14.82
C GLY A 52 3.87 12.93 15.21
N VAL A 53 3.07 12.82 16.27
CA VAL A 53 2.43 11.56 16.68
C VAL A 53 1.46 11.08 15.60
N ALA A 54 0.63 11.95 15.02
CA ALA A 54 -0.29 11.58 13.95
C ALA A 54 0.46 10.99 12.73
N ILE A 55 1.58 11.59 12.34
CA ILE A 55 2.44 11.06 11.25
C ILE A 55 3.01 9.68 11.62
N SER A 56 3.48 9.49 12.86
CA SER A 56 3.95 8.19 13.34
C SER A 56 2.84 7.14 13.32
N MET A 57 1.60 7.53 13.63
CA MET A 57 0.43 6.65 13.52
C MET A 57 0.09 6.28 12.09
N ILE A 58 0.33 7.16 11.10
CA ILE A 58 0.18 6.83 9.67
C ILE A 58 1.09 5.65 9.29
N VAL A 59 2.36 5.70 9.69
CA VAL A 59 3.29 4.58 9.45
C VAL A 59 2.80 3.30 10.14
N SER A 60 2.32 3.44 11.37
CA SER A 60 1.75 2.31 12.13
C SER A 60 0.52 1.71 11.46
N VAL A 61 -0.34 2.52 10.82
CA VAL A 61 -1.51 2.05 10.05
C VAL A 61 -1.07 1.12 8.92
N ILE A 62 -0.06 1.50 8.13
CA ILE A 62 0.43 0.70 6.99
C ILE A 62 1.03 -0.61 7.49
N ILE A 63 1.96 -0.54 8.46
CA ILE A 63 2.65 -1.72 8.98
C ILE A 63 1.66 -2.70 9.60
N ASN A 64 0.75 -2.22 10.45
CA ASN A 64 -0.25 -3.08 11.09
C ASN A 64 -1.23 -3.68 10.09
N ASN A 65 -1.60 -2.95 9.02
CA ASN A 65 -2.44 -3.52 7.98
C ASN A 65 -1.75 -4.69 7.27
N LEU A 66 -0.52 -4.51 6.77
CA LEU A 66 0.26 -5.57 6.14
C LEU A 66 0.41 -6.77 7.07
N MET A 67 0.85 -6.54 8.31
CA MET A 67 1.04 -7.60 9.29
C MET A 67 -0.25 -8.39 9.57
N ARG A 68 -1.39 -7.72 9.69
CA ARG A 68 -2.68 -8.36 9.95
C ARG A 68 -3.18 -9.19 8.80
N VAL A 69 -3.05 -8.67 7.58
CA VAL A 69 -3.49 -9.38 6.37
C VAL A 69 -2.60 -10.59 6.11
N TRP A 70 -1.29 -10.47 6.31
CA TRP A 70 -0.34 -11.58 6.22
C TRP A 70 -0.57 -12.62 7.32
N ALA A 71 -0.78 -12.18 8.57
CA ALA A 71 -1.10 -13.09 9.67
C ALA A 71 -2.41 -13.86 9.39
N ARG A 72 -3.42 -13.22 8.82
CA ARG A 72 -4.68 -13.87 8.45
C ARG A 72 -4.49 -14.97 7.41
N LEU A 73 -3.60 -14.77 6.43
CA LEU A 73 -3.24 -15.80 5.46
C LEU A 73 -2.58 -17.00 6.17
N VAL A 74 -1.59 -16.72 7.04
CA VAL A 74 -0.84 -17.77 7.76
C VAL A 74 -1.77 -18.59 8.66
N LEU A 75 -2.62 -17.92 9.46
CA LEU A 75 -3.54 -18.59 10.39
C LEU A 75 -4.52 -19.51 9.66
N ASN A 76 -5.08 -19.05 8.54
CA ASN A 76 -6.09 -19.83 7.82
C ASN A 76 -5.51 -20.93 6.94
N PHE A 77 -4.29 -20.79 6.42
CA PHE A 77 -3.74 -21.76 5.46
C PHE A 77 -2.77 -22.74 6.10
N TYR A 78 -2.06 -22.33 7.16
CA TYR A 78 -0.91 -23.09 7.67
C TYR A 78 -0.97 -23.39 9.16
N LYS A 79 -1.74 -22.65 9.96
CA LYS A 79 -1.82 -22.81 11.42
C LYS A 79 -3.19 -23.30 11.89
N ASP A 80 -3.51 -23.04 13.13
CA ASP A 80 -4.63 -23.59 13.91
C ASP A 80 -5.99 -23.60 13.20
N GLU A 81 -6.27 -22.55 12.40
CA GLU A 81 -7.52 -22.47 11.64
C GLU A 81 -7.48 -23.28 10.31
N SER A 82 -6.31 -23.81 9.92
CA SER A 82 -6.14 -24.47 8.61
C SER A 82 -6.97 -25.74 8.51
N TYR A 83 -7.02 -26.53 9.58
CA TYR A 83 -7.84 -27.75 9.63
C TYR A 83 -9.31 -27.47 9.33
N LEU A 84 -9.89 -26.46 10.03
CA LEU A 84 -11.27 -26.04 9.80
C LEU A 84 -11.46 -25.45 8.40
N THR A 85 -10.51 -24.63 7.94
CA THR A 85 -10.59 -23.98 6.63
C THR A 85 -10.57 -25.00 5.49
N HIS A 86 -9.77 -26.05 5.60
CA HIS A 86 -9.64 -27.07 4.56
C HIS A 86 -10.74 -28.15 4.60
N THR A 87 -11.48 -28.30 5.71
CA THR A 87 -12.65 -29.17 5.78
C THR A 87 -13.91 -28.50 5.19
N LEU A 88 -13.91 -27.18 5.02
CA LEU A 88 -15.03 -26.48 4.39
C LEU A 88 -15.15 -26.88 2.91
N PRO A 89 -16.39 -27.09 2.37
CA PRO A 89 -16.61 -27.38 0.97
C PRO A 89 -16.42 -26.14 0.08
N ILE A 90 -15.26 -25.50 0.19
CA ILE A 90 -14.92 -24.27 -0.53
C ILE A 90 -13.62 -24.52 -1.34
N LYS A 91 -13.61 -24.10 -2.59
CA LYS A 91 -12.41 -24.22 -3.44
C LYS A 91 -11.27 -23.36 -2.88
N LYS A 92 -10.03 -23.88 -2.87
CA LYS A 92 -8.82 -23.16 -2.43
C LYS A 92 -8.65 -21.81 -3.14
N SER A 93 -9.01 -21.73 -4.42
CA SER A 93 -9.03 -20.51 -5.20
C SER A 93 -9.96 -19.43 -4.62
N THR A 94 -11.14 -19.83 -4.14
CA THR A 94 -12.10 -18.91 -3.52
C THR A 94 -11.60 -18.41 -2.16
N LEU A 95 -10.91 -19.27 -1.39
CA LEU A 95 -10.29 -18.88 -0.12
C LEU A 95 -9.15 -17.88 -0.37
N TYR A 96 -8.26 -18.15 -1.34
CA TYR A 96 -7.17 -17.24 -1.68
C TYR A 96 -7.70 -15.90 -2.19
N LEU A 97 -8.70 -15.90 -3.08
CA LEU A 97 -9.34 -14.70 -3.57
C LEU A 97 -9.93 -13.86 -2.43
N SER A 98 -10.54 -14.50 -1.42
CA SER A 98 -11.04 -13.79 -0.23
C SER A 98 -9.92 -13.04 0.49
N LYS A 99 -8.74 -13.65 0.66
CA LYS A 99 -7.58 -12.99 1.32
C LYS A 99 -7.09 -11.79 0.52
N VAL A 100 -6.97 -11.97 -0.80
CA VAL A 100 -6.55 -10.88 -1.71
C VAL A 100 -7.54 -9.73 -1.68
N LEU A 101 -8.84 -10.00 -1.80
CA LEU A 101 -9.89 -8.97 -1.72
C LEU A 101 -9.91 -8.28 -0.35
N CYS A 102 -9.75 -9.03 0.74
CA CYS A 102 -9.65 -8.47 2.08
C CYS A 102 -8.47 -7.49 2.15
N GLY A 103 -7.30 -7.89 1.66
CA GLY A 103 -6.12 -7.04 1.63
C GLY A 103 -6.33 -5.78 0.79
N ILE A 104 -6.87 -5.90 -0.42
CA ILE A 104 -7.15 -4.75 -1.30
C ILE A 104 -8.12 -3.76 -0.64
N ILE A 105 -9.22 -4.25 -0.05
CA ILE A 105 -10.20 -3.39 0.63
C ILE A 105 -9.57 -2.69 1.84
N THR A 106 -8.82 -3.40 2.67
CA THR A 106 -8.18 -2.79 3.84
C THR A 106 -7.05 -1.83 3.47
N MET A 107 -6.31 -2.08 2.39
CA MET A 107 -5.33 -1.13 1.86
C MET A 107 -5.99 0.14 1.32
N LEU A 108 -7.09 0.01 0.59
CA LEU A 108 -7.85 1.16 0.10
C LEU A 108 -8.36 2.03 1.25
N THR A 109 -8.93 1.41 2.28
CA THR A 109 -9.40 2.16 3.46
C THR A 109 -8.24 2.78 4.24
N SER A 110 -7.10 2.10 4.35
CA SER A 110 -5.90 2.66 5.00
C SER A 110 -5.36 3.87 4.24
N THR A 111 -5.26 3.80 2.92
CA THR A 111 -4.80 4.94 2.10
C THR A 111 -5.75 6.14 2.19
N LEU A 112 -7.06 5.89 2.26
CA LEU A 112 -8.05 6.96 2.49
C LEU A 112 -7.89 7.60 3.88
N VAL A 113 -7.75 6.80 4.94
CA VAL A 113 -7.53 7.32 6.30
C VAL A 113 -6.23 8.14 6.36
N ILE A 114 -5.16 7.66 5.74
CA ILE A 114 -3.88 8.37 5.66
C ILE A 114 -4.05 9.72 4.96
N ALA A 115 -4.72 9.75 3.81
CA ALA A 115 -4.97 10.99 3.07
C ALA A 115 -5.76 12.00 3.93
N VAL A 116 -6.82 11.55 4.61
CA VAL A 116 -7.61 12.40 5.51
C VAL A 116 -6.77 12.90 6.71
N THR A 117 -5.95 12.03 7.31
CA THR A 117 -5.07 12.40 8.43
C THR A 117 -4.08 13.50 8.02
N ILE A 118 -3.42 13.32 6.86
CA ILE A 118 -2.48 14.32 6.31
C ILE A 118 -3.21 15.66 6.04
N LEU A 119 -4.39 15.59 5.43
CA LEU A 119 -5.19 16.80 5.19
C LEU A 119 -5.52 17.55 6.49
N ILE A 120 -5.90 16.84 7.55
CA ILE A 120 -6.20 17.47 8.85
C ILE A 120 -4.95 18.10 9.46
N CYS A 121 -3.81 17.40 9.47
CA CYS A 121 -2.56 17.90 10.04
C CYS A 121 -2.05 19.18 9.36
N TYR A 122 -2.16 19.27 8.05
CA TYR A 122 -1.58 20.34 7.25
C TYR A 122 -2.60 21.35 6.71
N TYR A 123 -3.87 21.26 7.13
CA TYR A 123 -4.92 22.17 6.69
C TYR A 123 -4.71 23.58 7.28
N SER A 124 -4.07 24.48 6.52
CA SER A 124 -4.03 25.91 6.75
C SER A 124 -4.29 26.66 5.45
N LYS A 125 -4.74 27.91 5.51
CA LYS A 125 -4.97 28.72 4.29
C LYS A 125 -3.66 28.85 3.50
N GLU A 126 -2.56 29.12 4.16
CA GLU A 126 -1.24 29.25 3.55
C GLU A 126 -0.77 27.94 2.90
N ASN A 127 -0.89 26.81 3.61
CA ASN A 127 -0.49 25.52 3.07
C ASN A 127 -1.35 25.10 1.88
N ILE A 128 -2.65 25.41 1.89
CA ILE A 128 -3.54 25.14 0.76
C ILE A 128 -3.17 26.00 -0.46
N GLU A 129 -2.85 27.28 -0.24
CA GLU A 129 -2.40 28.17 -1.32
C GLU A 129 -1.06 27.72 -1.90
N LEU A 130 -0.09 27.37 -1.05
CA LEU A 130 1.19 26.81 -1.48
C LEU A 130 1.00 25.50 -2.26
N LEU A 131 0.16 24.63 -1.77
CA LEU A 131 -0.15 23.34 -2.42
C LEU A 131 -0.89 23.57 -3.75
N LYS A 132 -1.85 24.50 -3.81
CA LYS A 132 -2.50 24.89 -5.05
C LYS A 132 -1.52 25.48 -6.06
N ASN A 133 -0.65 26.37 -5.63
CA ASN A 133 0.34 27.00 -6.51
C ASN A 133 1.32 25.97 -7.06
N SER A 134 1.85 25.07 -6.22
CA SER A 134 2.72 23.99 -6.63
C SER A 134 2.01 23.01 -7.57
N LEU A 135 0.79 22.61 -7.24
CA LEU A 135 0.00 21.71 -8.10
C LEU A 135 -0.42 22.38 -9.42
N ASN A 136 -0.74 23.66 -9.42
CA ASN A 136 -1.05 24.41 -10.64
C ASN A 136 0.15 24.45 -11.58
N LEU A 137 1.35 24.65 -11.05
CA LEU A 137 2.58 24.66 -11.83
C LEU A 137 2.80 23.29 -12.50
N VAL A 138 2.65 22.22 -11.76
CA VAL A 138 2.75 20.85 -12.29
C VAL A 138 1.59 20.56 -13.26
N ALA A 139 0.36 20.98 -12.94
CA ALA A 139 -0.82 20.77 -13.76
C ALA A 139 -0.71 21.47 -15.12
N SER A 140 -0.17 22.70 -15.15
CA SER A 140 0.05 23.45 -16.38
C SER A 140 1.06 22.76 -17.30
N ILE A 141 2.16 22.23 -16.73
CA ILE A 141 3.18 21.48 -17.47
C ILE A 141 2.61 20.15 -17.98
N TYR A 142 1.82 19.46 -17.18
CA TYR A 142 1.18 18.19 -17.56
C TYR A 142 -0.06 18.37 -18.45
N LYS A 143 -0.51 19.61 -18.70
CA LYS A 143 -1.78 19.88 -19.39
C LYS A 143 -2.93 19.06 -18.81
N SER A 144 -3.02 18.98 -17.48
CA SER A 144 -4.01 18.19 -16.75
C SER A 144 -4.63 19.01 -15.61
N SER A 145 -5.78 18.57 -15.10
CA SER A 145 -6.40 19.21 -13.94
C SER A 145 -5.71 18.79 -12.64
N ILE A 146 -5.75 19.65 -11.62
CA ILE A 146 -5.24 19.32 -10.27
C ILE A 146 -5.88 18.06 -9.72
N THR A 147 -7.18 17.89 -9.91
CA THR A 147 -7.93 16.71 -9.48
C THR A 147 -7.40 15.42 -10.12
N SER A 148 -7.04 15.47 -11.41
CA SER A 148 -6.43 14.34 -12.10
C SER A 148 -5.06 13.98 -11.54
N LEU A 149 -4.23 14.97 -11.19
CA LEU A 149 -2.92 14.73 -10.56
C LEU A 149 -3.04 14.08 -9.19
N ILE A 150 -3.92 14.60 -8.33
CA ILE A 150 -4.17 14.03 -7.00
C ILE A 150 -4.65 12.59 -7.14
N LEU A 151 -5.57 12.32 -8.07
CA LEU A 151 -6.06 10.97 -8.31
C LEU A 151 -4.96 10.03 -8.81
N GLN A 152 -4.08 10.49 -9.70
CA GLN A 152 -2.94 9.71 -10.18
C GLN A 152 -1.98 9.37 -9.05
N MET A 153 -1.63 10.35 -8.20
CA MET A 153 -0.76 10.11 -7.04
C MET A 153 -1.38 9.13 -6.04
N PHE A 154 -2.67 9.30 -5.73
CA PHE A 154 -3.39 8.38 -4.87
C PHE A 154 -3.40 6.96 -5.44
N THR A 155 -3.69 6.82 -6.74
CA THR A 155 -3.72 5.52 -7.42
C THR A 155 -2.35 4.86 -7.41
N LEU A 156 -1.27 5.60 -7.64
CA LEU A 156 0.09 5.06 -7.62
C LEU A 156 0.46 4.52 -6.24
N VAL A 157 0.21 5.28 -5.18
CA VAL A 157 0.46 4.85 -3.79
C VAL A 157 -0.37 3.62 -3.44
N PHE A 158 -1.63 3.58 -3.86
CA PHE A 158 -2.50 2.43 -3.65
C PHE A 158 -2.02 1.17 -4.39
N LEU A 159 -1.56 1.31 -5.63
CA LEU A 159 -0.99 0.20 -6.41
C LEU A 159 0.29 -0.32 -5.76
N GLU A 160 1.18 0.57 -5.29
CA GLU A 160 2.41 0.17 -4.61
C GLU A 160 2.13 -0.62 -3.32
N PHE A 161 1.19 -0.16 -2.49
CA PHE A 161 0.81 -0.91 -1.29
C PHE A 161 0.16 -2.27 -1.61
N THR A 162 -0.64 -2.34 -2.68
CA THR A 162 -1.24 -3.59 -3.12
C THR A 162 -0.18 -4.56 -3.66
N PHE A 163 0.81 -4.05 -4.37
CA PHE A 163 1.96 -4.80 -4.85
C PHE A 163 2.77 -5.39 -3.68
N ILE A 164 3.15 -4.58 -2.68
CA ILE A 164 3.85 -5.05 -1.48
C ILE A 164 3.05 -6.13 -0.74
N LEU A 165 1.73 -5.95 -0.64
CA LEU A 165 0.83 -6.91 0.00
C LEU A 165 0.88 -8.28 -0.68
N LEU A 166 0.76 -8.33 -2.01
CA LEU A 166 0.78 -9.58 -2.78
C LEU A 166 2.16 -10.22 -2.83
N THR A 167 3.21 -9.42 -2.92
CA THR A 167 4.60 -9.88 -2.77
C THR A 167 4.79 -10.62 -1.45
N GLY A 168 4.26 -10.07 -0.34
CA GLY A 168 4.29 -10.73 0.96
C GLY A 168 3.51 -12.05 0.98
N TYR A 169 2.36 -12.12 0.29
CA TYR A 169 1.62 -13.38 0.15
C TYR A 169 2.43 -14.44 -0.58
N ILE A 170 3.09 -14.10 -1.68
CA ILE A 170 3.96 -15.03 -2.40
C ILE A 170 5.11 -15.49 -1.50
N GLY A 171 5.75 -14.56 -0.77
CA GLY A 171 6.80 -14.88 0.18
C GLY A 171 6.34 -15.87 1.25
N ILE A 172 5.16 -15.67 1.83
CA ILE A 172 4.56 -16.57 2.83
C ILE A 172 4.30 -17.95 2.22
N ILE A 173 3.67 -18.00 1.04
CA ILE A 173 3.33 -19.27 0.38
C ILE A 173 4.60 -20.06 0.02
N LEU A 174 5.65 -19.40 -0.46
CA LEU A 174 6.91 -20.05 -0.79
C LEU A 174 7.68 -20.48 0.46
N GLY A 175 7.67 -19.66 1.52
CA GLY A 175 8.36 -19.95 2.77
C GLY A 175 7.78 -21.17 3.49
N HIS A 176 6.45 -21.34 3.47
CA HIS A 176 5.78 -22.50 4.08
C HIS A 176 5.91 -23.82 3.30
N LYS A 177 6.47 -23.80 2.10
CA LYS A 177 6.89 -25.03 1.41
C LYS A 177 8.15 -25.65 1.99
N SER A 178 8.87 -24.90 2.79
CA SER A 178 10.09 -25.39 3.43
C SER A 178 9.80 -26.08 4.76
N ASN A 179 10.58 -27.11 5.11
CA ASN A 179 10.39 -27.86 6.35
C ASN A 179 10.91 -27.12 7.60
N ASN A 180 11.89 -26.23 7.46
CA ASN A 180 12.54 -25.54 8.58
C ASN A 180 12.49 -24.01 8.42
N ASN A 181 12.37 -23.29 9.56
CA ASN A 181 12.45 -21.83 9.63
C ASN A 181 11.47 -21.10 8.68
N LYS A 182 10.21 -21.57 8.63
CA LYS A 182 9.18 -21.10 7.71
C LYS A 182 9.00 -19.58 7.71
N ILE A 183 9.02 -18.93 8.89
CA ILE A 183 8.87 -17.47 9.00
C ILE A 183 10.06 -16.75 8.38
N LEU A 184 11.29 -17.15 8.72
CA LEU A 184 12.50 -16.54 8.17
C LEU A 184 12.53 -16.68 6.63
N LYS A 185 12.21 -17.87 6.13
CA LYS A 185 12.15 -18.13 4.68
C LYS A 185 11.03 -17.34 4.00
N SER A 186 9.88 -17.16 4.66
CA SER A 186 8.81 -16.30 4.14
C SER A 186 9.27 -14.86 3.96
N CYS A 187 9.99 -14.32 4.93
CA CYS A 187 10.56 -12.97 4.85
C CYS A 187 11.61 -12.90 3.72
N LEU A 188 12.50 -13.89 3.65
CA LEU A 188 13.55 -13.92 2.64
C LEU A 188 12.99 -14.04 1.22
N TYR A 189 12.04 -14.96 1.00
CA TYR A 189 11.39 -15.08 -0.31
C TYR A 189 10.57 -13.84 -0.65
N GLY A 190 9.86 -13.24 0.31
CA GLY A 190 9.14 -11.99 0.10
C GLY A 190 10.09 -10.87 -0.34
N PHE A 191 11.23 -10.72 0.34
CA PHE A 191 12.25 -9.75 -0.03
C PHE A 191 12.84 -10.02 -1.44
N LEU A 192 13.19 -11.27 -1.75
CA LEU A 192 13.73 -11.64 -3.06
C LEU A 192 12.72 -11.36 -4.19
N VAL A 193 11.46 -11.71 -3.99
CA VAL A 193 10.39 -11.43 -4.97
C VAL A 193 10.24 -9.94 -5.15
N TYR A 194 10.19 -9.15 -4.06
CA TYR A 194 10.09 -7.70 -4.12
C TYR A 194 11.26 -7.09 -4.92
N MET A 195 12.51 -7.48 -4.62
CA MET A 195 13.69 -6.98 -5.32
C MET A 195 13.66 -7.34 -6.80
N THR A 196 13.32 -8.59 -7.14
CA THR A 196 13.24 -9.04 -8.54
C THR A 196 12.19 -8.26 -9.33
N LEU A 197 11.01 -8.07 -8.76
CA LEU A 197 9.93 -7.34 -9.42
C LEU A 197 10.22 -5.84 -9.51
N SER A 198 10.87 -5.25 -8.51
CA SER A 198 11.34 -3.85 -8.56
C SER A 198 12.36 -3.61 -9.67
N ILE A 199 13.29 -4.56 -9.86
CA ILE A 199 14.23 -4.53 -10.99
C ILE A 199 13.47 -4.59 -12.33
N ILE A 200 12.42 -5.41 -12.42
CA ILE A 200 11.60 -5.48 -13.65
C ILE A 200 10.94 -4.13 -13.95
N ILE A 201 10.42 -3.42 -12.93
CA ILE A 201 9.85 -2.07 -13.11
C ILE A 201 10.90 -1.12 -13.69
N LEU A 202 12.11 -1.10 -13.11
CA LEU A 202 13.21 -0.26 -13.60
C LEU A 202 13.61 -0.63 -15.03
N LEU A 203 13.68 -1.92 -15.37
CA LEU A 203 13.97 -2.40 -16.72
C LEU A 203 12.90 -1.97 -17.72
N VAL A 204 11.62 -2.03 -17.37
CA VAL A 204 10.52 -1.59 -18.24
C VAL A 204 10.66 -0.09 -18.53
N ILE A 205 10.97 0.73 -17.52
CA ILE A 205 11.20 2.17 -17.70
C ILE A 205 12.43 2.40 -18.58
N TYR A 206 13.54 1.69 -18.36
CA TYR A 206 14.74 1.79 -19.14
C TYR A 206 14.50 1.40 -20.62
N ILE A 207 13.83 0.28 -20.87
CA ILE A 207 13.47 -0.17 -22.22
C ILE A 207 12.57 0.86 -22.91
N SER A 208 11.60 1.44 -22.20
CA SER A 208 10.77 2.52 -22.76
C SER A 208 11.61 3.75 -23.12
N GLY A 209 12.70 4.01 -22.40
CA GLY A 209 13.68 5.05 -22.72
C GLY A 209 14.44 4.80 -24.02
N LEU A 210 14.69 3.56 -24.42
CA LEU A 210 15.34 3.24 -25.69
C LEU A 210 14.47 3.66 -26.92
N PHE A 211 13.15 3.72 -26.74
CA PHE A 211 12.20 4.16 -27.79
C PHE A 211 11.83 5.64 -27.68
N ASN A 212 12.18 6.31 -26.58
CA ASN A 212 11.86 7.71 -26.33
C ASN A 212 13.05 8.42 -25.67
N SER A 213 13.72 9.30 -26.42
CA SER A 213 14.88 10.06 -25.98
C SER A 213 14.62 10.89 -24.70
N ASP A 214 13.40 11.39 -24.56
CA ASP A 214 13.02 12.19 -23.39
C ASP A 214 13.03 11.33 -22.13
N ILE A 215 12.52 10.10 -22.18
CA ILE A 215 12.55 9.16 -21.04
C ILE A 215 14.00 8.72 -20.77
N MET A 216 14.80 8.53 -21.82
CA MET A 216 16.22 8.17 -21.67
C MET A 216 17.01 9.26 -20.94
N SER A 217 16.62 10.53 -21.07
CA SER A 217 17.26 11.63 -20.37
C SER A 217 17.25 11.47 -18.82
N ILE A 218 16.29 10.73 -18.24
CA ILE A 218 16.25 10.45 -16.81
C ILE A 218 17.46 9.65 -16.34
N PHE A 219 17.99 8.80 -17.19
CA PHE A 219 19.16 7.95 -16.89
C PHE A 219 20.49 8.61 -17.29
N THR A 220 20.48 9.58 -18.20
CA THR A 220 21.70 10.16 -18.81
C THR A 220 21.95 11.60 -18.43
N SER A 221 20.95 12.36 -18.00
CA SER A 221 21.07 13.78 -17.66
C SER A 221 20.76 14.06 -16.19
N THR A 222 21.37 15.11 -15.64
CA THR A 222 21.07 15.61 -14.29
C THR A 222 19.81 16.46 -14.22
N THR A 223 19.27 16.88 -15.37
CA THR A 223 18.05 17.70 -15.48
C THR A 223 17.03 16.97 -16.34
N PHE A 224 15.83 16.76 -15.85
CA PHE A 224 14.74 16.17 -16.60
C PHE A 224 13.51 17.11 -16.59
N THR A 225 12.75 17.05 -17.65
CA THR A 225 11.52 17.86 -17.78
C THR A 225 10.36 17.19 -17.04
N LEU A 226 9.51 18.01 -16.41
CA LEU A 226 8.33 17.50 -15.68
C LEU A 226 7.35 16.73 -16.60
N SER A 227 7.31 17.06 -17.91
CA SER A 227 6.48 16.33 -18.90
C SER A 227 6.89 14.86 -19.04
N VAL A 228 8.19 14.59 -18.99
CA VAL A 228 8.74 13.21 -19.01
C VAL A 228 8.31 12.42 -17.79
N PHE A 229 8.32 13.08 -16.63
CA PHE A 229 7.91 12.46 -15.38
C PHE A 229 6.47 11.94 -15.42
N LYS A 230 5.53 12.69 -16.08
CA LYS A 230 4.16 12.19 -16.30
C LYS A 230 4.13 10.87 -17.07
N THR A 231 4.89 10.76 -18.13
CA THR A 231 4.94 9.55 -18.97
C THR A 231 5.49 8.37 -18.18
N VAL A 232 6.56 8.60 -17.40
CA VAL A 232 7.16 7.57 -16.53
C VAL A 232 6.21 7.11 -15.44
N LEU A 233 5.46 8.03 -14.82
CA LEU A 233 4.44 7.65 -13.83
C LEU A 233 3.35 6.78 -14.44
N LEU A 234 2.88 7.09 -15.64
CA LEU A 234 1.88 6.27 -16.33
C LEU A 234 2.43 4.87 -16.66
N ILE A 235 3.67 4.78 -17.15
CA ILE A 235 4.33 3.50 -17.42
C ILE A 235 4.46 2.70 -16.12
N ALA A 236 4.90 3.33 -15.03
CA ALA A 236 5.01 2.69 -13.73
C ALA A 236 3.65 2.16 -13.23
N MET A 237 2.58 2.96 -13.32
CA MET A 237 1.24 2.54 -12.92
C MET A 237 0.74 1.32 -13.71
N ILE A 238 0.94 1.32 -15.04
CA ILE A 238 0.56 0.19 -15.91
C ILE A 238 1.39 -1.05 -15.52
N THR A 239 2.69 -0.88 -15.29
CA THR A 239 3.59 -1.96 -14.90
C THR A 239 3.19 -2.54 -13.54
N TYR A 240 2.93 -1.70 -12.53
CA TYR A 240 2.42 -2.17 -11.23
C TYR A 240 1.13 -2.97 -11.38
N PHE A 241 0.18 -2.48 -12.17
CA PHE A 241 -1.07 -3.19 -12.39
C PHE A 241 -0.85 -4.59 -13.01
N ILE A 242 0.00 -4.68 -14.03
CA ILE A 242 0.35 -5.96 -14.68
C ILE A 242 1.03 -6.90 -13.67
N LEU A 243 1.98 -6.40 -12.87
CA LEU A 243 2.69 -7.19 -11.87
C LEU A 243 1.75 -7.69 -10.77
N ILE A 244 0.82 -6.87 -10.28
CA ILE A 244 -0.21 -7.25 -9.32
C ILE A 244 -1.06 -8.43 -9.85
N VAL A 245 -1.46 -8.38 -11.12
CA VAL A 245 -2.21 -9.47 -11.75
C VAL A 245 -1.35 -10.74 -11.85
N LEU A 246 -0.08 -10.60 -12.23
CA LEU A 246 0.87 -11.73 -12.30
C LEU A 246 1.10 -12.34 -10.92
N GLU A 247 1.31 -11.54 -9.88
CA GLU A 247 1.46 -12.00 -8.50
C GLU A 247 0.23 -12.77 -8.02
N TYR A 248 -0.97 -12.26 -8.32
CA TYR A 248 -2.21 -12.97 -8.01
C TYR A 248 -2.26 -14.34 -8.69
N ILE A 249 -1.94 -14.42 -9.98
CA ILE A 249 -1.95 -15.68 -10.74
C ILE A 249 -0.91 -16.67 -10.19
N ILE A 250 0.30 -16.20 -9.88
CA ILE A 250 1.38 -17.02 -9.31
C ILE A 250 0.97 -17.55 -7.94
N GLY A 251 0.45 -16.70 -7.07
CA GLY A 251 -0.04 -17.08 -5.76
C GLY A 251 -1.16 -18.13 -5.85
N LEU A 252 -2.15 -17.89 -6.73
CA LEU A 252 -3.26 -18.81 -6.96
C LEU A 252 -2.79 -20.19 -7.47
N LYS A 253 -1.90 -20.22 -8.47
CA LYS A 253 -1.33 -21.48 -9.00
C LYS A 253 -0.56 -22.23 -7.92
N THR A 254 0.14 -21.50 -7.06
CA THR A 254 0.97 -22.09 -6.01
C THR A 254 0.12 -22.69 -4.89
N VAL A 255 -0.96 -22.02 -4.50
CA VAL A 255 -1.95 -22.50 -3.52
C VAL A 255 -2.68 -23.74 -4.03
N ASN A 256 -3.05 -23.76 -5.33
CA ASN A 256 -3.74 -24.90 -5.93
C ASN A 256 -2.87 -26.17 -6.02
N LYS A 257 -1.53 -26.04 -6.16
CA LYS A 257 -0.59 -27.18 -6.19
C LYS A 257 -0.48 -27.93 -4.87
N GLY A 258 -0.94 -27.36 -3.79
CA GLY A 258 -0.92 -27.97 -2.46
C GLY A 258 -0.41 -26.99 -1.39
N ILE A 259 -0.99 -27.11 -0.21
CA ILE A 259 -0.63 -26.34 0.99
C ILE A 259 -0.04 -27.35 1.97
N ASN A 260 1.16 -27.06 2.46
CA ASN A 260 1.79 -27.86 3.50
C ASN A 260 1.27 -27.34 4.85
N ILE A 261 0.40 -28.11 5.49
CA ILE A 261 -0.18 -27.77 6.79
C ILE A 261 0.87 -28.13 7.87
N ASP A 262 1.03 -27.26 8.87
CA ASP A 262 1.94 -27.47 10.01
C ASP A 262 1.39 -28.47 11.01
#